data_00822641901615792dd0de8dbff7cfc1
#
_entry.id   00822641901615792dd0de8dbff7cfc1
#
_cell.length_a   1.000
_cell.length_b   1.000
_cell.length_c   1.000
_cell.angle_alpha   90.00
_cell.angle_beta   90.00
_cell.angle_gamma   90.00
#
_symmetry.space_group_name_H-M   'P 1'
#
loop_
_entity.id
_entity.type
_entity.pdbx_description
1 polymer ?
#
loop_
_entity_poly.entity_id
_entity_poly.type
_entity_poly.pdbx_seq_one_letter_code
_entity_poly.pdbx_strand_id
1 'polypeptide(L)'
;MEKIRFAIAIPTYNRIDQLKKTINSILSQKIEKNVELSVVISNSASDDGTYEFLNRFKKKNFYIHNKKKKFKNNENFQYFNFENLASTIPENTDWVWWVGDDDFFNSSNSVNYVAQKIIKYKSENISLIHACQTRRATGKSIDIKDTLFNLCNKFGYHELLGWISSLVLTKDIMKRTLQECSKNKFLPRTLANKKGFKEKIPSAFTHSIEIFKQCSNKNALILDHPNLIDPQDFVQTKETKKQWTNDSVGYRYSLIIDDFLELQKMGLINKCSSNFFRYLSYKYWDHLALFYISELLTIGNQKEIKITQFFIDKVEQQWIKLSQFNQFLESSYDLKQLSHVFQAGLNYSMLYINSGFKTEIGELLLDKFKTLINIPTHSFKLTISDTVSLVPN
;
A
#
# COMPACT_ATOMS: atom_id res chain seq x y z
N MET A 1 23.12 8.43 -28.09
CA MET A 1 22.60 8.26 -26.72
C MET A 1 21.65 7.07 -26.70
N GLU A 2 21.76 6.22 -25.72
CA GLU A 2 20.86 5.08 -25.53
C GLU A 2 19.44 5.59 -25.25
N LYS A 3 18.45 4.95 -25.89
CA LYS A 3 17.04 5.31 -25.79
C LYS A 3 16.37 4.46 -24.71
N ILE A 4 15.66 5.09 -23.79
CA ILE A 4 14.83 4.42 -22.78
C ILE A 4 13.36 4.57 -23.16
N ARG A 5 12.66 3.45 -23.27
CA ARG A 5 11.22 3.40 -23.51
C ARG A 5 10.50 3.20 -22.19
N PHE A 6 9.86 4.25 -21.74
CA PHE A 6 9.25 4.37 -20.42
C PHE A 6 7.73 4.39 -20.54
N ALA A 7 7.03 3.63 -19.71
CA ALA A 7 5.58 3.70 -19.61
C ALA A 7 5.14 4.14 -18.21
N ILE A 8 4.13 4.99 -18.13
CA ILE A 8 3.39 5.28 -16.88
C ILE A 8 2.09 4.51 -16.95
N ALA A 9 1.83 3.64 -15.98
CA ALA A 9 0.65 2.77 -15.93
C ALA A 9 -0.30 3.21 -14.81
N ILE A 10 -1.55 3.55 -15.17
CA ILE A 10 -2.54 4.15 -14.27
C ILE A 10 -3.82 3.32 -14.25
N PRO A 11 -4.13 2.61 -13.15
CA PRO A 11 -5.46 2.06 -12.92
C PRO A 11 -6.40 3.17 -12.42
N THR A 12 -7.64 3.23 -12.90
CA THR A 12 -8.61 4.21 -12.41
C THR A 12 -10.02 3.63 -12.25
N TYR A 13 -10.77 4.14 -11.28
CA TYR A 13 -12.16 3.84 -11.05
C TYR A 13 -12.84 4.95 -10.25
N ASN A 14 -13.84 5.63 -10.83
CA ASN A 14 -14.66 6.67 -10.20
C ASN A 14 -13.83 7.79 -9.52
N ARG A 15 -12.85 8.35 -10.24
CA ARG A 15 -11.94 9.39 -9.75
C ARG A 15 -11.54 10.38 -10.86
N ILE A 16 -12.55 10.90 -11.61
CA ILE A 16 -12.30 11.75 -12.77
C ILE A 16 -11.45 12.97 -12.47
N ASP A 17 -11.69 13.64 -11.33
CA ASP A 17 -10.97 14.90 -11.01
C ASP A 17 -9.52 14.63 -10.60
N GLN A 18 -9.30 13.56 -9.82
CA GLN A 18 -7.94 13.12 -9.46
C GLN A 18 -7.18 12.69 -10.72
N LEU A 19 -7.80 11.84 -11.55
CA LEU A 19 -7.19 11.38 -12.79
C LEU A 19 -6.79 12.54 -13.72
N LYS A 20 -7.63 13.57 -13.84
CA LYS A 20 -7.30 14.78 -14.62
C LYS A 20 -6.05 15.47 -14.08
N LYS A 21 -5.91 15.62 -12.77
CA LYS A 21 -4.72 16.21 -12.14
C LYS A 21 -3.48 15.36 -12.39
N THR A 22 -3.60 14.02 -12.22
CA THR A 22 -2.51 13.09 -12.53
C THR A 22 -2.09 13.20 -14.00
N ILE A 23 -3.03 13.16 -14.95
CA ILE A 23 -2.73 13.31 -16.38
C ILE A 23 -2.07 14.66 -16.66
N ASN A 24 -2.54 15.76 -16.07
CA ASN A 24 -1.94 17.07 -16.27
C ASN A 24 -0.50 17.12 -15.76
N SER A 25 -0.19 16.50 -14.62
CA SER A 25 1.18 16.40 -14.12
C SER A 25 2.10 15.58 -15.02
N ILE A 26 1.56 14.60 -15.74
CA ILE A 26 2.29 13.82 -16.74
C ILE A 26 2.51 14.65 -18.00
N LEU A 27 1.50 15.38 -18.46
CA LEU A 27 1.59 16.24 -19.65
C LEU A 27 2.56 17.41 -19.45
N SER A 28 2.80 17.83 -18.21
CA SER A 28 3.78 18.86 -17.89
C SER A 28 5.23 18.36 -17.85
N GLN A 29 5.47 17.04 -17.98
CA GLN A 29 6.82 16.50 -17.97
C GLN A 29 7.61 16.98 -19.21
N LYS A 30 8.81 17.47 -18.95
CA LYS A 30 9.81 17.77 -20.00
C LYS A 30 10.53 16.47 -20.32
N ILE A 31 10.34 15.95 -21.52
CA ILE A 31 10.91 14.66 -21.92
C ILE A 31 12.15 14.88 -22.78
N GLU A 32 13.29 14.34 -22.36
CA GLU A 32 14.54 14.37 -23.09
C GLU A 32 14.48 13.50 -24.36
N LYS A 33 15.32 13.81 -25.35
CA LYS A 33 15.33 13.13 -26.71
C LYS A 33 15.61 11.62 -26.61
N ASN A 34 16.31 11.20 -25.58
CA ASN A 34 16.63 9.79 -25.32
C ASN A 34 15.58 9.06 -24.50
N VAL A 35 14.49 9.71 -24.10
CA VAL A 35 13.37 9.11 -23.39
C VAL A 35 12.14 9.07 -24.30
N GLU A 36 11.57 7.89 -24.46
CA GLU A 36 10.29 7.70 -25.14
C GLU A 36 9.23 7.37 -24.10
N LEU A 37 8.32 8.33 -23.85
CA LEU A 37 7.29 8.18 -22.84
C LEU A 37 5.98 7.71 -23.47
N SER A 38 5.41 6.65 -22.89
CA SER A 38 4.05 6.16 -23.13
C SER A 38 3.22 6.28 -21.85
N VAL A 39 1.91 6.48 -21.98
CA VAL A 39 0.97 6.49 -20.86
C VAL A 39 -0.09 5.43 -21.10
N VAL A 40 -0.28 4.55 -20.14
CA VAL A 40 -1.24 3.44 -20.20
C VAL A 40 -2.29 3.65 -19.12
N ILE A 41 -3.55 3.78 -19.51
CA ILE A 41 -4.65 4.01 -18.57
C ILE A 41 -5.67 2.87 -18.69
N SER A 42 -6.02 2.26 -17.56
CA SER A 42 -7.10 1.30 -17.49
C SER A 42 -8.24 1.82 -16.63
N ASN A 43 -9.41 2.03 -17.26
CA ASN A 43 -10.64 2.40 -16.57
C ASN A 43 -11.56 1.19 -16.39
N SER A 44 -11.86 0.88 -15.14
CA SER A 44 -12.75 -0.22 -14.77
C SER A 44 -14.19 0.22 -14.60
N ALA A 45 -14.83 0.60 -15.71
CA ALA A 45 -16.27 0.90 -15.81
C ALA A 45 -16.74 2.00 -14.84
N SER A 46 -15.99 3.11 -14.77
CA SER A 46 -16.40 4.30 -14.02
C SER A 46 -17.71 4.89 -14.52
N ASP A 47 -18.50 5.46 -13.62
CA ASP A 47 -19.78 6.12 -13.89
C ASP A 47 -19.84 7.60 -13.44
N ASP A 48 -18.66 8.18 -13.11
CA ASP A 48 -18.47 9.56 -12.69
C ASP A 48 -18.08 10.54 -13.83
N GLY A 49 -18.18 10.09 -15.08
CA GLY A 49 -17.73 10.85 -16.25
C GLY A 49 -16.30 10.51 -16.74
N THR A 50 -15.58 9.66 -16.02
CA THR A 50 -14.24 9.18 -16.43
C THR A 50 -14.28 8.48 -17.79
N TYR A 51 -15.33 7.67 -18.04
CA TYR A 51 -15.49 6.95 -19.31
C TYR A 51 -15.57 7.92 -20.49
N GLU A 52 -16.44 8.92 -20.40
CA GLU A 52 -16.66 9.93 -21.45
C GLU A 52 -15.42 10.81 -21.66
N PHE A 53 -14.74 11.19 -20.57
CA PHE A 53 -13.50 11.93 -20.64
C PHE A 53 -12.41 11.15 -21.39
N LEU A 54 -12.19 9.90 -21.04
CA LEU A 54 -11.17 9.06 -21.67
C LEU A 54 -11.48 8.74 -23.15
N ASN A 55 -12.75 8.59 -23.52
CA ASN A 55 -13.16 8.37 -24.92
C ASN A 55 -12.86 9.59 -25.80
N ARG A 56 -12.95 10.80 -25.25
CA ARG A 56 -12.62 12.04 -25.96
C ARG A 56 -11.14 12.36 -25.93
N PHE A 57 -10.39 11.73 -25.02
CA PHE A 57 -8.96 12.01 -24.83
C PHE A 57 -8.13 11.36 -25.95
N LYS A 58 -7.64 12.19 -26.87
CA LYS A 58 -6.85 11.75 -28.03
C LYS A 58 -5.46 12.38 -27.96
N LYS A 59 -4.50 11.64 -27.47
CA LYS A 59 -3.09 12.03 -27.40
C LYS A 59 -2.22 10.92 -27.95
N LYS A 60 -1.21 11.28 -28.73
CA LYS A 60 -0.18 10.34 -29.17
C LYS A 60 0.52 9.72 -27.96
N ASN A 61 0.83 8.44 -28.02
CA ASN A 61 1.48 7.66 -26.95
C ASN A 61 0.61 7.44 -25.69
N PHE A 62 -0.71 7.70 -25.75
CA PHE A 62 -1.66 7.29 -24.74
C PHE A 62 -2.41 6.04 -25.18
N TYR A 63 -2.29 4.99 -24.41
CA TYR A 63 -2.92 3.69 -24.64
C TYR A 63 -4.00 3.53 -23.58
N ILE A 64 -5.27 3.55 -23.97
CA ILE A 64 -6.39 3.61 -23.06
C ILE A 64 -7.27 2.38 -23.20
N HIS A 65 -7.35 1.58 -22.15
CA HIS A 65 -8.37 0.56 -22.00
C HIS A 65 -9.56 1.16 -21.23
N ASN A 66 -10.67 1.38 -21.94
CA ASN A 66 -11.83 2.09 -21.38
C ASN A 66 -13.08 1.21 -21.44
N LYS A 67 -13.45 0.59 -20.29
CA LYS A 67 -14.56 -0.35 -20.20
C LYS A 67 -15.81 0.37 -19.71
N LYS A 68 -16.97 0.08 -20.35
CA LYS A 68 -18.27 0.66 -19.99
C LYS A 68 -19.14 -0.25 -19.10
N LYS A 69 -18.90 -1.56 -19.13
CA LYS A 69 -19.77 -2.53 -18.45
C LYS A 69 -19.54 -2.53 -16.94
N LYS A 70 -20.64 -2.36 -16.17
CA LYS A 70 -20.59 -2.49 -14.69
C LYS A 70 -20.19 -3.90 -14.26
N PHE A 71 -19.48 -3.98 -13.13
CA PHE A 71 -19.06 -5.25 -12.52
C PHE A 71 -20.19 -5.89 -11.74
N LYS A 72 -20.22 -7.22 -11.73
CA LYS A 72 -21.12 -8.01 -10.88
C LYS A 72 -20.62 -8.00 -9.44
N ASN A 73 -21.49 -8.37 -8.48
CA ASN A 73 -21.18 -8.36 -7.05
C ASN A 73 -19.99 -9.28 -6.65
N ASN A 74 -19.65 -10.25 -7.47
CA ASN A 74 -18.52 -11.17 -7.25
C ASN A 74 -17.24 -10.78 -8.01
N GLU A 75 -17.22 -9.61 -8.64
CA GLU A 75 -16.07 -9.14 -9.41
C GLU A 75 -15.35 -8.01 -8.69
N ASN A 76 -14.02 -8.04 -8.71
CA ASN A 76 -13.18 -7.00 -8.14
C ASN A 76 -12.59 -6.13 -9.26
N PHE A 77 -13.13 -4.91 -9.42
CA PHE A 77 -12.72 -3.98 -10.47
C PHE A 77 -11.22 -3.65 -10.44
N GLN A 78 -10.58 -3.60 -9.28
CA GLN A 78 -9.16 -3.30 -9.14
C GLN A 78 -8.30 -4.34 -9.87
N TYR A 79 -8.62 -5.61 -9.72
CA TYR A 79 -7.86 -6.69 -10.35
C TYR A 79 -8.14 -6.81 -11.86
N PHE A 80 -9.32 -6.39 -12.33
CA PHE A 80 -9.56 -6.20 -13.76
C PHE A 80 -8.71 -5.08 -14.36
N ASN A 81 -8.51 -3.98 -13.61
CA ASN A 81 -7.59 -2.93 -14.03
C ASN A 81 -6.18 -3.46 -14.22
N PHE A 82 -5.70 -4.32 -13.32
CA PHE A 82 -4.37 -4.91 -13.44
C PHE A 82 -4.23 -5.80 -14.68
N GLU A 83 -5.21 -6.65 -14.97
CA GLU A 83 -5.24 -7.45 -16.20
C GLU A 83 -5.17 -6.58 -17.46
N ASN A 84 -5.98 -5.53 -17.50
CA ASN A 84 -6.05 -4.63 -18.63
C ASN A 84 -4.73 -3.81 -18.81
N LEU A 85 -4.14 -3.34 -17.71
CA LEU A 85 -2.84 -2.68 -17.78
C LEU A 85 -1.77 -3.62 -18.33
N ALA A 86 -1.69 -4.86 -17.81
CA ALA A 86 -0.72 -5.85 -18.27
C ALA A 86 -0.79 -6.09 -19.78
N SER A 87 -2.01 -6.14 -20.35
CA SER A 87 -2.23 -6.35 -21.77
C SER A 87 -2.03 -5.09 -22.64
N THR A 88 -2.13 -3.90 -22.04
CA THR A 88 -2.08 -2.62 -22.76
C THR A 88 -0.69 -1.99 -22.76
N ILE A 89 0.21 -2.38 -21.84
CA ILE A 89 1.60 -1.91 -21.83
C ILE A 89 2.28 -2.29 -23.15
N PRO A 90 2.82 -1.31 -23.92
CA PRO A 90 3.47 -1.59 -25.21
C PRO A 90 4.61 -2.60 -25.09
N GLU A 91 4.73 -3.50 -26.06
CA GLU A 91 5.75 -4.57 -26.02
C GLU A 91 7.20 -4.04 -26.08
N ASN A 92 7.41 -2.90 -26.69
CA ASN A 92 8.73 -2.26 -26.76
C ASN A 92 9.08 -1.44 -25.51
N THR A 93 8.28 -1.47 -24.43
CA THR A 93 8.59 -0.78 -23.18
C THR A 93 9.76 -1.45 -22.45
N ASP A 94 10.65 -0.66 -21.86
CA ASP A 94 11.75 -1.16 -21.01
C ASP A 94 11.40 -1.07 -19.53
N TRP A 95 10.82 0.05 -19.11
CA TRP A 95 10.50 0.35 -17.72
C TRP A 95 9.07 0.88 -17.58
N VAL A 96 8.41 0.52 -16.48
CA VAL A 96 7.05 0.96 -16.16
C VAL A 96 7.03 1.59 -14.80
N TRP A 97 6.52 2.82 -14.71
CA TRP A 97 6.19 3.47 -13.46
C TRP A 97 4.71 3.25 -13.16
N TRP A 98 4.42 2.57 -12.07
CA TRP A 98 3.04 2.33 -11.65
C TRP A 98 2.55 3.51 -10.83
N VAL A 99 1.53 4.22 -11.29
CA VAL A 99 1.05 5.48 -10.68
C VAL A 99 -0.43 5.35 -10.35
N GLY A 100 -0.81 5.67 -9.11
CA GLY A 100 -2.21 5.82 -8.72
C GLY A 100 -2.89 6.99 -9.45
N ASP A 101 -4.18 6.87 -9.68
CA ASP A 101 -4.97 7.94 -10.30
C ASP A 101 -5.18 9.17 -9.39
N ASP A 102 -4.75 9.07 -8.14
CA ASP A 102 -4.77 10.09 -7.10
C ASP A 102 -3.36 10.57 -6.69
N ASP A 103 -2.35 10.24 -7.47
CA ASP A 103 -0.97 10.68 -7.27
C ASP A 103 -0.49 11.56 -8.44
N PHE A 104 0.48 12.43 -8.21
CA PHE A 104 0.97 13.33 -9.25
C PHE A 104 2.47 13.59 -9.16
N PHE A 105 3.06 13.94 -10.30
CA PHE A 105 4.46 14.30 -10.37
C PHE A 105 4.67 15.75 -9.90
N ASN A 106 5.52 15.94 -8.91
CA ASN A 106 5.79 17.26 -8.33
C ASN A 106 6.73 18.12 -9.18
N SER A 107 7.59 17.50 -9.96
CA SER A 107 8.54 18.18 -10.83
C SER A 107 8.25 17.86 -12.28
N SER A 108 8.39 18.85 -13.17
CA SER A 108 8.35 18.63 -14.62
C SER A 108 9.54 17.79 -15.13
N ASN A 109 10.49 17.44 -14.28
CA ASN A 109 11.67 16.65 -14.61
C ASN A 109 11.69 15.26 -13.96
N SER A 110 10.63 14.86 -13.27
CA SER A 110 10.60 13.59 -12.51
C SER A 110 10.90 12.37 -13.38
N VAL A 111 10.30 12.29 -14.57
CA VAL A 111 10.51 11.16 -15.51
C VAL A 111 11.96 11.13 -16.01
N ASN A 112 12.52 12.27 -16.42
CA ASN A 112 13.91 12.34 -16.86
C ASN A 112 14.88 11.97 -15.74
N TYR A 113 14.61 12.44 -14.51
CA TYR A 113 15.45 12.11 -13.36
C TYR A 113 15.55 10.60 -13.16
N VAL A 114 14.40 9.90 -13.15
CA VAL A 114 14.37 8.44 -13.04
C VAL A 114 15.05 7.77 -14.23
N ALA A 115 14.81 8.24 -15.47
CA ALA A 115 15.45 7.72 -16.66
C ALA A 115 16.98 7.86 -16.62
N GLN A 116 17.50 8.99 -16.16
CA GLN A 116 18.94 9.20 -15.97
C GLN A 116 19.52 8.23 -14.92
N LYS A 117 18.77 7.91 -13.85
CA LYS A 117 19.19 6.90 -12.88
C LYS A 117 19.23 5.49 -13.48
N ILE A 118 18.26 5.15 -14.31
CA ILE A 118 18.26 3.88 -15.05
C ILE A 118 19.52 3.76 -15.91
N ILE A 119 19.89 4.81 -16.64
CA ILE A 119 21.12 4.84 -17.45
C ILE A 119 22.36 4.70 -16.56
N LYS A 120 22.44 5.50 -15.50
CA LYS A 120 23.58 5.51 -14.58
C LYS A 120 23.86 4.13 -13.98
N TYR A 121 22.81 3.40 -13.61
CA TYR A 121 22.91 2.11 -12.93
C TYR A 121 22.68 0.90 -13.87
N LYS A 122 22.76 1.09 -15.19
CA LYS A 122 22.47 0.04 -16.16
C LYS A 122 23.30 -1.23 -15.98
N SER A 123 24.61 -1.07 -15.74
CA SER A 123 25.53 -2.20 -15.51
C SER A 123 25.24 -3.00 -14.25
N GLU A 124 24.39 -2.49 -13.38
CA GLU A 124 24.12 -3.05 -12.07
C GLU A 124 22.87 -3.95 -12.04
N ASN A 125 22.25 -4.17 -13.19
CA ASN A 125 21.07 -5.04 -13.35
C ASN A 125 19.95 -4.69 -12.35
N ILE A 126 19.66 -3.41 -12.20
CA ILE A 126 18.54 -2.94 -11.35
C ILE A 126 17.23 -3.46 -11.94
N SER A 127 16.38 -4.01 -11.09
CA SER A 127 15.07 -4.57 -11.48
C SER A 127 13.89 -3.75 -10.96
N LEU A 128 14.12 -3.01 -9.87
CA LEU A 128 13.14 -2.16 -9.21
C LEU A 128 13.81 -0.85 -8.78
N ILE A 129 13.11 0.25 -9.01
CA ILE A 129 13.44 1.56 -8.44
C ILE A 129 12.27 2.00 -7.56
N HIS A 130 12.58 2.37 -6.32
CA HIS A 130 11.64 2.97 -5.40
C HIS A 130 11.80 4.49 -5.47
N ALA A 131 10.81 5.19 -6.02
CA ALA A 131 10.71 6.64 -5.99
C ALA A 131 10.10 7.06 -4.66
N CYS A 132 10.88 7.72 -3.80
CA CYS A 132 10.41 8.12 -2.48
C CYS A 132 9.31 9.18 -2.56
N GLN A 133 8.32 9.06 -1.70
CA GLN A 133 7.32 10.13 -1.51
C GLN A 133 7.95 11.39 -0.93
N THR A 134 7.48 12.56 -1.37
CA THR A 134 7.89 13.86 -0.79
C THR A 134 7.82 13.87 0.73
N ARG A 135 6.75 13.35 1.33
CA ARG A 135 6.58 13.31 2.79
C ARG A 135 7.57 12.41 3.54
N ARG A 136 8.19 11.46 2.84
CA ARG A 136 9.12 10.46 3.41
C ARG A 136 10.55 10.65 2.96
N ALA A 137 10.79 11.55 2.01
CA ALA A 137 12.13 11.85 1.54
C ALA A 137 12.93 12.55 2.64
N THR A 138 14.16 12.11 2.85
CA THR A 138 15.05 12.72 3.85
C THR A 138 15.66 14.03 3.35
N GLY A 139 15.51 14.33 2.07
CA GLY A 139 16.12 15.50 1.42
C GLY A 139 17.62 15.39 1.17
N LYS A 140 18.23 14.26 1.52
CA LYS A 140 19.67 14.02 1.31
C LYS A 140 20.00 13.68 -0.15
N SER A 141 19.01 13.33 -0.95
CA SER A 141 19.13 12.96 -2.38
C SER A 141 20.19 11.86 -2.64
N ILE A 142 20.32 10.92 -1.70
CA ILE A 142 21.29 9.83 -1.77
C ILE A 142 20.62 8.59 -2.33
N ASP A 143 21.11 8.10 -3.46
CA ASP A 143 20.69 6.82 -4.02
C ASP A 143 21.20 5.68 -3.13
N ILE A 144 20.32 4.75 -2.76
CA ILE A 144 20.67 3.58 -1.95
C ILE A 144 20.39 2.33 -2.79
N LYS A 145 21.42 1.53 -3.00
CA LYS A 145 21.37 0.30 -3.81
C LYS A 145 21.73 -0.90 -2.97
N ASP A 146 20.93 -1.96 -3.08
CA ASP A 146 21.20 -3.29 -2.52
C ASP A 146 20.22 -4.29 -3.14
N THR A 147 20.25 -5.56 -2.74
CA THR A 147 19.16 -6.48 -3.04
C THR A 147 17.86 -6.00 -2.40
N LEU A 148 16.72 -6.27 -3.04
CA LEU A 148 15.42 -5.86 -2.48
C LEU A 148 15.21 -6.42 -1.07
N PHE A 149 15.66 -7.65 -0.80
CA PHE A 149 15.60 -8.25 0.53
C PHE A 149 16.34 -7.41 1.58
N ASN A 150 17.59 -7.01 1.30
CA ASN A 150 18.38 -6.19 2.21
C ASN A 150 17.77 -4.80 2.43
N LEU A 151 17.23 -4.20 1.36
CA LEU A 151 16.53 -2.91 1.46
C LEU A 151 15.26 -3.03 2.32
N CYS A 152 14.49 -4.11 2.17
CA CYS A 152 13.31 -4.37 3.02
C CYS A 152 13.70 -4.58 4.48
N ASN A 153 14.81 -5.28 4.76
CA ASN A 153 15.34 -5.41 6.12
C ASN A 153 15.76 -4.07 6.74
N LYS A 154 16.25 -3.14 5.93
CA LYS A 154 16.71 -1.83 6.40
C LYS A 154 15.56 -0.83 6.55
N PHE A 155 14.63 -0.81 5.62
CA PHE A 155 13.61 0.26 5.51
C PHE A 155 12.17 -0.21 5.74
N GLY A 156 11.91 -1.49 5.68
CA GLY A 156 10.58 -2.10 5.81
C GLY A 156 10.02 -2.60 4.48
N TYR A 157 9.49 -3.81 4.49
CA TYR A 157 8.85 -4.43 3.33
C TYR A 157 7.67 -3.59 2.81
N HIS A 158 6.76 -3.23 3.70
CA HIS A 158 5.59 -2.44 3.32
C HIS A 158 5.94 -1.00 2.94
N GLU A 159 6.95 -0.41 3.60
CA GLU A 159 7.43 0.94 3.28
C GLU A 159 7.92 1.05 1.84
N LEU A 160 8.58 0.00 1.35
CA LEU A 160 9.13 0.00 0.00
C LEU A 160 8.13 -0.49 -1.06
N LEU A 161 7.22 -1.40 -0.72
CA LEU A 161 6.38 -2.06 -1.71
C LEU A 161 4.88 -1.77 -1.57
N GLY A 162 4.43 -1.19 -0.46
CA GLY A 162 3.01 -1.00 -0.18
C GLY A 162 2.35 0.11 -1.00
N TRP A 163 3.11 1.11 -1.45
CA TRP A 163 2.56 2.23 -2.23
C TRP A 163 2.96 2.11 -3.70
N ILE A 164 1.97 1.84 -4.56
CA ILE A 164 2.21 1.55 -5.98
C ILE A 164 2.93 2.68 -6.72
N SER A 165 2.65 3.94 -6.38
CA SER A 165 3.23 5.09 -7.08
C SER A 165 4.70 5.34 -6.76
N SER A 166 5.26 4.65 -5.77
CA SER A 166 6.70 4.61 -5.56
C SER A 166 7.43 3.59 -6.44
N LEU A 167 6.71 2.76 -7.20
CA LEU A 167 7.27 1.58 -7.85
C LEU A 167 7.52 1.81 -9.34
N VAL A 168 8.79 1.75 -9.72
CA VAL A 168 9.25 1.71 -11.11
C VAL A 168 9.93 0.37 -11.34
N LEU A 169 9.38 -0.43 -12.24
CA LEU A 169 9.78 -1.81 -12.48
C LEU A 169 10.18 -2.02 -13.94
N THR A 170 11.04 -2.99 -14.18
CA THR A 170 11.21 -3.47 -15.57
C THR A 170 9.88 -4.01 -16.09
N LYS A 171 9.65 -3.86 -17.40
CA LYS A 171 8.38 -4.28 -18.04
C LYS A 171 7.97 -5.70 -17.66
N ASP A 172 8.90 -6.65 -17.69
CA ASP A 172 8.60 -8.06 -17.49
C ASP A 172 8.14 -8.35 -16.05
N ILE A 173 8.78 -7.70 -15.07
CA ILE A 173 8.36 -7.81 -13.66
C ILE A 173 6.99 -7.17 -13.48
N MET A 174 6.77 -5.99 -14.06
CA MET A 174 5.48 -5.29 -13.95
C MET A 174 4.36 -6.13 -14.58
N LYS A 175 4.51 -6.58 -15.84
CA LYS A 175 3.48 -7.38 -16.51
C LYS A 175 3.15 -8.64 -15.72
N ARG A 176 4.16 -9.38 -15.23
CA ARG A 176 3.95 -10.57 -14.42
C ARG A 176 3.25 -10.25 -13.10
N THR A 177 3.67 -9.19 -12.40
CA THR A 177 3.00 -8.74 -11.16
C THR A 177 1.53 -8.45 -11.40
N LEU A 178 1.20 -7.67 -12.41
CA LEU A 178 -0.18 -7.33 -12.77
C LEU A 178 -1.01 -8.56 -13.15
N GLN A 179 -0.43 -9.51 -13.90
CA GLN A 179 -1.08 -10.77 -14.28
C GLN A 179 -1.35 -11.66 -13.07
N GLU A 180 -0.39 -11.83 -12.17
CA GLU A 180 -0.59 -12.64 -10.96
C GLU A 180 -1.65 -12.00 -10.03
N CYS A 181 -1.59 -10.70 -9.82
CA CYS A 181 -2.62 -9.99 -9.06
C CYS A 181 -4.01 -10.16 -9.68
N SER A 182 -4.13 -10.14 -11.01
CA SER A 182 -5.41 -10.23 -11.71
C SER A 182 -6.13 -11.57 -11.51
N LYS A 183 -5.44 -12.63 -11.09
CA LYS A 183 -6.06 -13.92 -10.76
C LYS A 183 -7.13 -13.82 -9.67
N ASN A 184 -7.07 -12.78 -8.87
CA ASN A 184 -8.05 -12.52 -7.80
C ASN A 184 -9.26 -11.67 -8.25
N LYS A 185 -9.44 -11.42 -9.55
CA LYS A 185 -10.48 -10.53 -10.08
C LYS A 185 -11.94 -10.97 -9.81
N PHE A 186 -12.15 -12.24 -9.53
CA PHE A 186 -13.49 -12.77 -9.22
C PHE A 186 -13.77 -12.87 -7.71
N LEU A 187 -12.86 -12.41 -6.87
CA LEU A 187 -13.09 -12.38 -5.43
C LEU A 187 -13.95 -11.14 -5.08
N PRO A 188 -15.06 -11.32 -4.35
CA PRO A 188 -15.89 -10.19 -3.97
C PRO A 188 -15.13 -9.24 -3.06
N ARG A 189 -15.27 -7.95 -3.32
CA ARG A 189 -14.69 -6.86 -2.55
C ARG A 189 -15.10 -6.87 -1.08
N THR A 190 -16.25 -7.48 -0.77
CA THR A 190 -16.91 -7.50 0.54
C THR A 190 -16.77 -8.83 1.28
N LEU A 191 -16.00 -9.80 0.78
CA LEU A 191 -15.78 -11.08 1.48
C LEU A 191 -15.14 -10.88 2.85
N ALA A 192 -14.36 -9.83 3.01
CA ALA A 192 -13.81 -9.44 4.30
C ALA A 192 -14.88 -9.24 5.38
N ASN A 193 -16.10 -8.85 5.02
CA ASN A 193 -17.11 -8.37 5.96
C ASN A 193 -18.29 -9.32 6.20
N LYS A 194 -18.50 -10.37 5.43
CA LYS A 194 -19.78 -11.09 5.46
C LYS A 194 -19.76 -12.58 5.82
N LYS A 195 -18.66 -13.26 5.70
CA LYS A 195 -18.62 -14.70 6.02
C LYS A 195 -17.35 -15.01 6.78
N GLY A 196 -17.48 -15.33 8.05
CA GLY A 196 -16.34 -15.67 8.89
C GLY A 196 -15.25 -16.43 8.12
N PHE A 197 -14.15 -15.79 7.94
CA PHE A 197 -12.87 -16.08 7.25
C PHE A 197 -12.53 -17.56 6.95
N LYS A 198 -13.46 -18.33 6.40
CA LYS A 198 -13.20 -19.68 5.92
C LYS A 198 -12.53 -19.71 4.55
N GLU A 199 -12.56 -18.59 3.81
CA GLU A 199 -11.94 -18.46 2.49
C GLU A 199 -10.66 -17.65 2.58
N LYS A 200 -9.62 -18.06 1.84
CA LYS A 200 -8.34 -17.33 1.74
C LYS A 200 -8.63 -15.97 1.11
N ILE A 201 -8.54 -14.91 1.91
CA ILE A 201 -8.68 -13.54 1.42
C ILE A 201 -7.33 -13.12 0.87
N PRO A 202 -7.27 -12.57 -0.36
CA PRO A 202 -6.02 -12.04 -0.88
C PRO A 202 -5.57 -10.87 -0.01
N SER A 203 -4.27 -10.72 0.12
CA SER A 203 -3.63 -9.58 0.76
C SER A 203 -4.21 -8.25 0.26
N ALA A 204 -4.28 -7.26 1.13
CA ALA A 204 -4.55 -5.88 0.71
C ALA A 204 -3.45 -5.35 -0.23
N PHE A 205 -2.26 -5.95 -0.18
CA PHE A 205 -1.06 -5.57 -0.92
C PHE A 205 -0.52 -6.73 -1.76
N THR A 206 -1.39 -7.43 -2.49
CA THR A 206 -1.04 -8.58 -3.34
C THR A 206 0.13 -8.27 -4.28
N HIS A 207 0.22 -7.04 -4.78
CA HIS A 207 1.33 -6.59 -5.61
C HIS A 207 2.68 -6.64 -4.88
N SER A 208 2.72 -6.33 -3.59
CA SER A 208 3.96 -6.37 -2.81
C SER A 208 4.52 -7.78 -2.73
N ILE A 209 3.66 -8.80 -2.49
CA ILE A 209 4.06 -10.21 -2.50
C ILE A 209 4.60 -10.59 -3.87
N GLU A 210 3.87 -10.28 -4.94
CA GLU A 210 4.25 -10.69 -6.29
C GLU A 210 5.55 -10.04 -6.76
N ILE A 211 5.79 -8.78 -6.38
CA ILE A 211 7.07 -8.11 -6.63
C ILE A 211 8.20 -8.76 -5.83
N PHE A 212 7.97 -9.00 -4.54
CA PHE A 212 9.01 -9.57 -3.67
C PHE A 212 9.40 -10.99 -4.11
N LYS A 213 8.44 -11.83 -4.51
CA LYS A 213 8.69 -13.14 -5.11
C LYS A 213 9.63 -13.10 -6.32
N GLN A 214 9.49 -12.06 -7.14
CA GLN A 214 10.27 -11.92 -8.38
C GLN A 214 11.62 -11.23 -8.17
N CYS A 215 11.74 -10.39 -7.14
CA CYS A 215 12.84 -9.43 -6.99
C CYS A 215 13.61 -9.53 -5.69
N SER A 216 13.24 -10.37 -4.71
CA SER A 216 13.88 -10.40 -3.39
C SER A 216 15.43 -10.43 -3.47
N ASN A 217 15.99 -11.25 -4.36
CA ASN A 217 17.42 -11.41 -4.57
C ASN A 217 17.98 -10.56 -5.72
N LYS A 218 17.19 -9.66 -6.30
CA LYS A 218 17.64 -8.76 -7.38
C LYS A 218 18.00 -7.40 -6.82
N ASN A 219 18.89 -6.71 -7.53
CA ASN A 219 19.24 -5.34 -7.19
C ASN A 219 18.05 -4.40 -7.35
N ALA A 220 17.86 -3.59 -6.35
CA ALA A 220 16.89 -2.52 -6.33
C ALA A 220 17.56 -1.20 -5.92
N LEU A 221 16.93 -0.09 -6.27
CA LEU A 221 17.45 1.25 -6.05
C LEU A 221 16.38 2.09 -5.36
N ILE A 222 16.74 2.74 -4.26
CA ILE A 222 15.88 3.74 -3.60
C ILE A 222 16.40 5.12 -3.99
N LEU A 223 15.50 5.95 -4.55
CA LEU A 223 15.77 7.34 -4.88
C LEU A 223 15.18 8.23 -3.78
N ASP A 224 16.04 8.77 -2.92
CA ASP A 224 15.63 9.72 -1.89
C ASP A 224 15.58 11.14 -2.46
N HIS A 225 14.60 11.41 -3.34
CA HIS A 225 14.41 12.71 -3.96
C HIS A 225 13.02 13.28 -3.60
N PRO A 226 12.95 14.47 -2.99
CA PRO A 226 11.71 14.98 -2.40
C PRO A 226 10.66 15.44 -3.42
N ASN A 227 10.98 15.53 -4.70
CA ASN A 227 10.09 16.14 -5.70
C ASN A 227 9.74 15.20 -6.87
N LEU A 228 9.75 13.88 -6.69
CA LEU A 228 9.43 12.95 -7.77
C LEU A 228 7.93 12.76 -7.93
N ILE A 229 7.29 12.27 -6.88
CA ILE A 229 5.87 11.94 -6.90
C ILE A 229 5.26 12.15 -5.50
N ASP A 230 4.03 12.59 -5.45
CA ASP A 230 3.31 12.85 -4.22
C ASP A 230 1.83 12.45 -4.33
N PRO A 231 1.22 11.96 -3.26
CA PRO A 231 -0.22 11.77 -3.23
C PRO A 231 -0.92 13.12 -3.26
N GLN A 232 -2.03 13.19 -3.99
CA GLN A 232 -2.94 14.33 -3.88
C GLN A 232 -3.51 14.38 -2.46
N ASP A 233 -3.92 15.57 -2.02
CA ASP A 233 -4.67 15.69 -0.78
C ASP A 233 -5.89 14.76 -0.85
N PHE A 234 -5.99 13.90 0.15
CA PHE A 234 -6.98 12.83 0.17
C PHE A 234 -8.38 13.42 0.31
N VAL A 235 -9.03 13.66 -0.80
CA VAL A 235 -10.47 13.97 -0.81
C VAL A 235 -11.22 12.65 -0.71
N GLN A 236 -11.71 12.33 0.48
CA GLN A 236 -12.61 11.19 0.66
C GLN A 236 -13.91 11.43 -0.10
N THR A 237 -14.06 10.82 -1.25
CA THR A 237 -15.37 10.71 -1.89
C THR A 237 -16.27 9.78 -1.07
N LYS A 238 -17.61 9.92 -1.19
CA LYS A 238 -18.56 9.00 -0.52
C LYS A 238 -18.25 7.52 -0.83
N GLU A 239 -17.67 7.24 -1.98
CA GLU A 239 -17.32 5.90 -2.43
C GLU A 239 -15.99 5.42 -1.88
N THR A 240 -14.99 6.29 -1.77
CA THR A 240 -13.75 5.98 -1.05
C THR A 240 -13.99 5.83 0.44
N LYS A 241 -14.88 6.61 1.06
CA LYS A 241 -15.35 6.35 2.43
C LYS A 241 -15.90 4.93 2.58
N LYS A 242 -16.77 4.46 1.67
CA LYS A 242 -17.25 3.07 1.71
C LYS A 242 -16.15 2.03 1.50
N GLN A 243 -15.13 2.34 0.72
CA GLN A 243 -14.02 1.42 0.46
C GLN A 243 -13.07 1.28 1.63
N TRP A 244 -12.84 2.38 2.36
CA TRP A 244 -11.85 2.44 3.43
C TRP A 244 -12.43 2.25 4.82
N THR A 245 -13.72 2.54 5.04
CA THR A 245 -14.39 2.30 6.33
C THR A 245 -14.74 0.84 6.58
N ASN A 246 -14.81 0.02 5.53
CA ASN A 246 -15.01 -1.42 5.68
C ASN A 246 -13.69 -2.19 5.86
N ASP A 247 -12.55 -1.56 5.57
CA ASP A 247 -11.22 -2.12 5.71
C ASP A 247 -10.43 -1.26 6.68
N SER A 248 -10.55 -1.53 7.95
CA SER A 248 -9.79 -0.83 8.97
C SER A 248 -8.28 -0.95 8.76
N VAL A 249 -7.51 0.03 9.22
CA VAL A 249 -6.04 0.00 9.14
C VAL A 249 -5.50 -1.23 9.86
N GLY A 250 -6.05 -1.56 11.04
CA GLY A 250 -5.68 -2.74 11.80
C GLY A 250 -5.97 -4.04 11.05
N TYR A 251 -7.12 -4.11 10.38
CA TYR A 251 -7.47 -5.26 9.57
C TYR A 251 -6.50 -5.47 8.40
N ARG A 252 -6.14 -4.41 7.68
CA ARG A 252 -5.13 -4.50 6.61
C ARG A 252 -3.79 -4.95 7.10
N TYR A 253 -3.40 -4.45 8.27
CA TYR A 253 -2.16 -4.87 8.90
C TYR A 253 -2.18 -6.36 9.23
N SER A 254 -3.32 -6.89 9.70
CA SER A 254 -3.48 -8.32 9.92
C SER A 254 -3.31 -9.15 8.64
N LEU A 255 -3.73 -8.61 7.48
CA LEU A 255 -3.50 -9.26 6.19
C LEU A 255 -2.02 -9.25 5.77
N ILE A 256 -1.27 -8.21 6.12
CA ILE A 256 0.18 -8.16 5.87
C ILE A 256 0.92 -9.23 6.67
N ILE A 257 0.45 -9.55 7.87
CA ILE A 257 1.01 -10.68 8.64
C ILE A 257 0.82 -12.00 7.91
N ASP A 258 -0.34 -12.21 7.29
CA ASP A 258 -0.58 -13.40 6.45
C ASP A 258 0.39 -13.43 5.26
N ASP A 259 0.73 -12.27 4.68
CA ASP A 259 1.73 -12.15 3.62
C ASP A 259 3.12 -12.58 4.11
N PHE A 260 3.55 -12.15 5.28
CA PHE A 260 4.83 -12.57 5.86
C PHE A 260 4.89 -14.07 6.09
N LEU A 261 3.83 -14.67 6.61
CA LEU A 261 3.75 -16.12 6.77
C LEU A 261 3.80 -16.86 5.43
N GLU A 262 3.19 -16.32 4.39
CA GLU A 262 3.25 -16.89 3.05
C GLU A 262 4.67 -16.79 2.45
N LEU A 263 5.32 -15.62 2.57
CA LEU A 263 6.70 -15.42 2.14
C LEU A 263 7.67 -16.36 2.86
N GLN A 264 7.44 -16.60 4.15
CA GLN A 264 8.22 -17.54 4.93
C GLN A 264 8.03 -19.00 4.47
N LYS A 265 6.78 -19.41 4.21
CA LYS A 265 6.48 -20.76 3.65
C LYS A 265 7.13 -20.98 2.30
N MET A 266 7.29 -19.91 1.51
CA MET A 266 8.00 -19.95 0.23
C MET A 266 9.53 -19.97 0.37
N GLY A 267 10.06 -19.86 1.59
CA GLY A 267 11.51 -19.77 1.84
C GLY A 267 12.14 -18.45 1.40
N LEU A 268 11.32 -17.41 1.13
CA LEU A 268 11.78 -16.11 0.66
C LEU A 268 12.25 -15.21 1.80
N ILE A 269 11.79 -15.47 3.01
CA ILE A 269 12.25 -14.81 4.24
C ILE A 269 12.59 -15.89 5.29
N ASN A 270 13.77 -15.77 5.88
CA ASN A 270 14.22 -16.65 6.94
C ASN A 270 14.41 -15.84 8.22
N LYS A 271 15.57 -15.19 8.37
CA LYS A 271 15.83 -14.25 9.46
C LYS A 271 15.75 -12.84 8.91
N CYS A 272 14.88 -12.03 9.50
CA CYS A 272 14.66 -10.65 9.11
C CYS A 272 14.86 -9.73 10.30
N SER A 273 15.33 -8.51 10.04
CA SER A 273 15.35 -7.47 11.06
C SER A 273 13.92 -7.07 11.44
N SER A 274 13.75 -6.49 12.62
CA SER A 274 12.45 -5.94 13.05
C SER A 274 11.90 -4.88 12.09
N ASN A 275 12.79 -4.15 11.41
CA ASN A 275 12.38 -3.14 10.42
C ASN A 275 11.66 -3.74 9.22
N PHE A 276 11.96 -5.00 8.83
CA PHE A 276 11.26 -5.67 7.73
C PHE A 276 9.74 -5.65 7.91
N PHE A 277 9.29 -5.82 9.14
CA PHE A 277 7.88 -5.93 9.51
C PHE A 277 7.22 -4.58 9.81
N ARG A 278 7.91 -3.48 9.60
CA ARG A 278 7.38 -2.14 9.83
C ARG A 278 6.24 -1.80 8.87
N TYR A 279 5.20 -1.17 9.40
CA TYR A 279 4.06 -0.71 8.65
C TYR A 279 3.83 0.79 8.85
N LEU A 280 3.69 1.55 7.79
CA LEU A 280 3.39 2.98 7.79
C LEU A 280 4.25 3.79 8.78
N SER A 281 5.57 3.63 8.77
CA SER A 281 6.49 4.28 9.70
C SER A 281 6.38 3.84 11.17
N TYR A 282 5.49 2.95 11.51
CA TYR A 282 5.45 2.33 12.85
C TYR A 282 6.52 1.26 12.96
N LYS A 283 7.34 1.37 13.97
CA LYS A 283 8.55 0.55 14.07
C LYS A 283 8.34 -0.84 14.63
N TYR A 284 7.21 -1.11 15.32
CA TYR A 284 7.08 -2.30 16.17
C TYR A 284 5.68 -2.86 16.21
N TRP A 285 5.59 -4.13 16.53
CA TRP A 285 4.37 -4.91 16.73
C TRP A 285 3.54 -4.47 17.95
N ASP A 286 4.16 -3.86 18.95
CA ASP A 286 3.52 -3.26 20.09
C ASP A 286 2.47 -2.20 19.70
N HIS A 287 2.67 -1.57 18.55
CA HIS A 287 1.68 -0.65 17.98
C HIS A 287 0.44 -1.36 17.43
N LEU A 288 0.46 -2.68 17.22
CA LEU A 288 -0.68 -3.41 16.71
C LEU A 288 -1.89 -3.29 17.65
N ALA A 289 -1.69 -3.45 18.98
CA ALA A 289 -2.75 -3.29 19.96
C ALA A 289 -3.31 -1.86 19.96
N LEU A 290 -2.45 -0.85 19.80
CA LEU A 290 -2.87 0.54 19.69
C LEU A 290 -3.76 0.79 18.45
N PHE A 291 -3.39 0.20 17.31
CA PHE A 291 -4.23 0.25 16.12
C PHE A 291 -5.62 -0.32 16.37
N TYR A 292 -5.71 -1.48 17.02
CA TYR A 292 -6.99 -2.13 17.26
C TYR A 292 -7.86 -1.35 18.25
N ILE A 293 -7.28 -0.72 19.26
CA ILE A 293 -8.03 0.16 20.15
C ILE A 293 -8.56 1.37 19.40
N SER A 294 -7.76 1.98 18.54
CA SER A 294 -8.20 3.10 17.68
C SER A 294 -9.36 2.70 16.76
N GLU A 295 -9.29 1.51 16.17
CA GLU A 295 -10.34 0.96 15.34
C GLU A 295 -11.65 0.74 16.14
N LEU A 296 -11.54 0.19 17.35
CA LEU A 296 -12.68 -0.01 18.23
C LEU A 296 -13.34 1.32 18.61
N LEU A 297 -12.57 2.37 18.87
CA LEU A 297 -13.09 3.71 19.11
C LEU A 297 -13.87 4.24 17.90
N THR A 298 -13.34 4.02 16.70
CA THR A 298 -14.00 4.45 15.46
C THR A 298 -15.29 3.69 15.22
N ILE A 299 -15.29 2.35 15.39
CA ILE A 299 -16.45 1.49 15.19
C ILE A 299 -17.50 1.75 16.25
N GLY A 300 -17.09 1.96 17.51
CA GLY A 300 -17.98 2.30 18.62
C GLY A 300 -18.82 3.54 18.33
N ASN A 301 -18.23 4.54 17.70
CA ASN A 301 -18.95 5.73 17.23
C ASN A 301 -20.01 5.41 16.14
N GLN A 302 -19.87 4.28 15.43
CA GLN A 302 -20.84 3.81 14.43
C GLN A 302 -21.90 2.83 14.98
N LYS A 303 -21.86 2.48 16.28
CA LYS A 303 -22.80 1.57 16.96
C LYS A 303 -22.84 0.12 16.44
N GLU A 304 -21.76 -0.40 15.89
CA GLU A 304 -21.72 -1.75 15.31
C GLU A 304 -21.02 -2.79 16.22
N ILE A 305 -21.66 -3.17 17.32
CA ILE A 305 -21.10 -4.08 18.36
C ILE A 305 -20.63 -5.44 17.78
N LYS A 306 -21.35 -6.01 16.82
CA LYS A 306 -21.00 -7.32 16.22
C LYS A 306 -19.69 -7.29 15.45
N ILE A 307 -19.38 -6.16 14.80
CA ILE A 307 -18.14 -5.94 14.07
C ILE A 307 -16.97 -5.88 15.07
N THR A 308 -17.20 -5.28 16.22
CA THR A 308 -16.17 -5.12 17.25
C THR A 308 -15.68 -6.46 17.80
N GLN A 309 -16.57 -7.40 18.14
CA GLN A 309 -16.18 -8.74 18.59
C GLN A 309 -15.40 -9.48 17.51
N PHE A 310 -15.84 -9.37 16.27
CA PHE A 310 -15.13 -9.94 15.14
C PHE A 310 -13.67 -9.43 15.02
N PHE A 311 -13.42 -8.14 15.25
CA PHE A 311 -12.07 -7.59 15.24
C PHE A 311 -11.21 -8.14 16.37
N ILE A 312 -11.76 -8.27 17.58
CA ILE A 312 -11.05 -8.85 18.72
C ILE A 312 -10.62 -10.29 18.42
N ASP A 313 -11.54 -11.11 17.93
CA ASP A 313 -11.27 -12.50 17.57
C ASP A 313 -10.16 -12.57 16.50
N LYS A 314 -10.15 -11.64 15.54
CA LYS A 314 -9.13 -11.53 14.53
C LYS A 314 -7.77 -11.12 15.10
N VAL A 315 -7.75 -10.18 16.03
CA VAL A 315 -6.52 -9.76 16.71
C VAL A 315 -5.88 -10.94 17.44
N GLU A 316 -6.67 -11.71 18.21
CA GLU A 316 -6.16 -12.91 18.91
C GLU A 316 -5.55 -13.92 17.94
N GLN A 317 -6.24 -14.22 16.85
CA GLN A 317 -5.73 -15.13 15.82
C GLN A 317 -4.42 -14.63 15.21
N GLN A 318 -4.32 -13.34 14.92
CA GLN A 318 -3.09 -12.75 14.37
C GLN A 318 -1.96 -12.72 15.39
N TRP A 319 -2.27 -12.50 16.66
CA TRP A 319 -1.30 -12.58 17.74
C TRP A 319 -0.66 -13.97 17.84
N ILE A 320 -1.45 -15.02 17.77
CA ILE A 320 -0.95 -16.40 17.78
C ILE A 320 0.01 -16.61 16.60
N LYS A 321 -0.34 -16.13 15.39
CA LYS A 321 0.54 -16.19 14.22
C LYS A 321 1.82 -15.40 14.42
N LEU A 322 1.76 -14.21 14.99
CA LEU A 322 2.92 -13.38 15.28
C LEU A 322 3.88 -14.04 16.27
N SER A 323 3.36 -14.64 17.32
CA SER A 323 4.20 -15.35 18.30
C SER A 323 4.96 -16.51 17.67
N GLN A 324 4.35 -17.21 16.72
CA GLN A 324 5.02 -18.23 15.91
C GLN A 324 6.07 -17.62 14.98
N PHE A 325 5.85 -16.41 14.49
CA PHE A 325 6.74 -15.72 13.59
C PHE A 325 7.98 -15.13 14.24
N ASN A 326 7.96 -14.88 15.54
CA ASN A 326 9.07 -14.26 16.29
C ASN A 326 10.38 -15.06 16.19
N GLN A 327 10.32 -16.36 15.96
CA GLN A 327 11.53 -17.20 15.77
C GLN A 327 12.33 -16.86 14.51
N PHE A 328 11.76 -16.11 13.57
CA PHE A 328 12.40 -15.69 12.32
C PHE A 328 13.06 -14.31 12.40
N LEU A 329 12.95 -13.62 13.53
CA LEU A 329 13.60 -12.35 13.74
C LEU A 329 15.08 -12.55 14.08
N GLU A 330 15.94 -11.69 13.58
CA GLU A 330 17.37 -11.67 13.91
C GLU A 330 17.61 -11.42 15.41
N SER A 331 16.77 -10.56 16.00
CA SER A 331 16.70 -10.34 17.44
C SER A 331 15.34 -10.78 17.94
N SER A 332 15.29 -11.74 18.85
CA SER A 332 14.03 -12.13 19.47
C SER A 332 13.47 -10.96 20.27
N TYR A 333 12.21 -10.60 20.03
CA TYR A 333 11.47 -9.77 20.97
C TYR A 333 11.28 -10.54 22.29
N ASP A 334 11.24 -9.81 23.38
CA ASP A 334 10.74 -10.39 24.63
C ASP A 334 9.25 -10.72 24.47
N LEU A 335 8.95 -11.98 24.15
CA LEU A 335 7.59 -12.48 23.93
C LEU A 335 6.72 -12.30 25.17
N LYS A 336 7.29 -12.31 26.39
CA LYS A 336 6.51 -12.06 27.61
C LYS A 336 6.05 -10.62 27.66
N GLN A 337 6.93 -9.67 27.39
CA GLN A 337 6.59 -8.25 27.37
C GLN A 337 5.58 -7.95 26.28
N LEU A 338 5.80 -8.48 25.07
CA LEU A 338 4.91 -8.30 23.93
C LEU A 338 3.52 -8.92 24.19
N SER A 339 3.47 -10.12 24.78
CA SER A 339 2.23 -10.79 25.18
C SER A 339 1.48 -9.98 26.26
N HIS A 340 2.19 -9.40 27.19
CA HIS A 340 1.60 -8.56 28.24
C HIS A 340 0.95 -7.30 27.68
N VAL A 341 1.64 -6.62 26.78
CA VAL A 341 1.12 -5.43 26.08
C VAL A 341 -0.13 -5.78 25.26
N PHE A 342 -0.09 -6.89 24.55
CA PHE A 342 -1.21 -7.33 23.73
C PHE A 342 -2.43 -7.71 24.59
N GLN A 343 -2.24 -8.48 25.68
CA GLN A 343 -3.31 -8.83 26.60
C GLN A 343 -3.92 -7.60 27.27
N ALA A 344 -3.09 -6.61 27.62
CA ALA A 344 -3.58 -5.35 28.14
C ALA A 344 -4.44 -4.60 27.10
N GLY A 345 -4.01 -4.58 25.84
CA GLY A 345 -4.79 -4.01 24.73
C GLY A 345 -6.16 -4.67 24.56
N LEU A 346 -6.22 -5.99 24.60
CA LEU A 346 -7.49 -6.73 24.58
C LEU A 346 -8.37 -6.39 25.77
N ASN A 347 -7.83 -6.37 26.99
CA ASN A 347 -8.58 -6.05 28.19
C ASN A 347 -9.17 -4.64 28.13
N TYR A 348 -8.40 -3.64 27.68
CA TYR A 348 -8.91 -2.28 27.49
C TYR A 348 -9.98 -2.21 26.41
N SER A 349 -9.83 -2.96 25.33
CA SER A 349 -10.83 -3.06 24.28
C SER A 349 -12.14 -3.63 24.82
N MET A 350 -12.08 -4.69 25.63
CA MET A 350 -13.27 -5.29 26.28
C MET A 350 -13.93 -4.33 27.27
N LEU A 351 -13.15 -3.57 28.05
CA LEU A 351 -13.70 -2.55 28.94
C LEU A 351 -14.44 -1.46 28.16
N TYR A 352 -13.91 -1.05 27.01
CA TYR A 352 -14.57 -0.08 26.15
C TYR A 352 -15.88 -0.62 25.58
N ILE A 353 -15.90 -1.86 25.10
CA ILE A 353 -17.12 -2.53 24.63
C ILE A 353 -18.16 -2.60 25.74
N ASN A 354 -17.75 -3.06 26.93
CA ASN A 354 -18.65 -3.22 28.07
C ASN A 354 -19.18 -1.88 28.63
N SER A 355 -18.50 -0.78 28.34
CA SER A 355 -18.98 0.57 28.65
C SER A 355 -20.09 1.06 27.71
N GLY A 356 -20.45 0.28 26.68
CA GLY A 356 -21.38 0.71 25.64
C GLY A 356 -20.79 1.75 24.71
N PHE A 357 -19.45 1.71 24.48
CA PHE A 357 -18.70 2.61 23.59
C PHE A 357 -18.74 4.09 24.02
N LYS A 358 -18.70 4.36 25.31
CA LYS A 358 -18.62 5.73 25.82
C LYS A 358 -17.27 6.34 25.46
N THR A 359 -17.26 7.38 24.63
CA THR A 359 -16.05 8.02 24.10
C THR A 359 -15.06 8.44 25.19
N GLU A 360 -15.56 9.05 26.28
CA GLU A 360 -14.75 9.48 27.42
C GLU A 360 -13.98 8.32 28.07
N ILE A 361 -14.62 7.15 28.18
CA ILE A 361 -13.98 5.95 28.71
C ILE A 361 -12.96 5.42 27.69
N GLY A 362 -13.28 5.43 26.42
CA GLY A 362 -12.38 5.01 25.35
C GLY A 362 -11.10 5.84 25.32
N GLU A 363 -11.20 7.15 25.43
CA GLU A 363 -10.04 8.07 25.50
C GLU A 363 -9.18 7.78 26.73
N LEU A 364 -9.80 7.63 27.91
CA LEU A 364 -9.08 7.31 29.13
C LEU A 364 -8.33 5.97 29.03
N LEU A 365 -8.96 4.94 28.45
CA LEU A 365 -8.35 3.63 28.27
C LEU A 365 -7.19 3.68 27.27
N LEU A 366 -7.34 4.46 26.20
CA LEU A 366 -6.29 4.67 25.22
C LEU A 366 -5.06 5.35 25.84
N ASP A 367 -5.26 6.37 26.64
CA ASP A 367 -4.16 7.07 27.33
C ASP A 367 -3.45 6.17 28.33
N LYS A 368 -4.19 5.38 29.11
CA LYS A 368 -3.59 4.38 29.99
C LYS A 368 -2.81 3.33 29.21
N PHE A 369 -3.32 2.89 28.08
CA PHE A 369 -2.62 1.93 27.23
C PHE A 369 -1.33 2.51 26.66
N LYS A 370 -1.34 3.74 26.14
CA LYS A 370 -0.14 4.44 25.68
C LYS A 370 0.94 4.52 26.76
N THR A 371 0.53 4.83 27.99
CA THR A 371 1.45 4.86 29.14
C THR A 371 2.06 3.50 29.41
N LEU A 372 1.25 2.42 29.35
CA LEU A 372 1.70 1.06 29.59
C LEU A 372 2.77 0.60 28.60
N ILE A 373 2.59 0.92 27.33
CA ILE A 373 3.53 0.53 26.26
C ILE A 373 4.70 1.50 26.10
N ASN A 374 4.77 2.52 26.96
CA ASN A 374 5.85 3.52 26.97
C ASN A 374 6.10 4.17 25.61
N ILE A 375 5.03 4.42 24.82
CA ILE A 375 5.09 5.15 23.57
C ILE A 375 5.20 6.64 23.90
N PRO A 376 6.19 7.37 23.36
CA PRO A 376 6.25 8.81 23.54
C PRO A 376 4.97 9.47 23.06
N THR A 377 4.30 10.22 23.93
CA THR A 377 2.99 10.87 23.66
C THR A 377 3.02 11.84 22.48
N HIS A 378 4.19 12.35 22.12
CA HIS A 378 4.40 13.22 20.96
C HIS A 378 4.54 12.46 19.63
N SER A 379 4.56 11.12 19.65
CA SER A 379 4.70 10.31 18.44
C SER A 379 3.38 10.05 17.71
N PHE A 380 2.25 10.36 18.35
CA PHE A 380 0.92 10.07 17.81
C PHE A 380 -0.08 11.17 18.20
N LYS A 381 -0.71 11.76 17.20
CA LYS A 381 -1.90 12.57 17.39
C LYS A 381 -3.10 11.73 16.98
N LEU A 382 -3.89 11.29 17.96
CA LEU A 382 -5.18 10.70 17.69
C LEU A 382 -6.13 11.84 17.32
N THR A 383 -6.43 11.98 16.06
CA THR A 383 -7.52 12.86 15.63
C THR A 383 -8.78 12.00 15.56
N ILE A 384 -9.67 12.18 16.52
CA ILE A 384 -11.04 11.68 16.45
C ILE A 384 -11.78 12.57 15.45
N SER A 385 -11.57 12.33 14.19
CA SER A 385 -12.44 12.78 13.13
C SER A 385 -13.12 11.53 12.59
N ASP A 386 -14.19 11.64 11.80
CA ASP A 386 -14.92 10.52 11.18
C ASP A 386 -14.03 9.48 10.48
N THR A 387 -12.72 9.64 10.57
CA THR A 387 -11.65 8.74 10.16
C THR A 387 -10.50 8.88 11.15
N VAL A 388 -10.24 7.85 11.95
CA VAL A 388 -9.04 7.81 12.79
C VAL A 388 -7.82 7.71 11.88
N SER A 389 -7.09 8.78 11.76
CA SER A 389 -5.75 8.77 11.20
C SER A 389 -4.75 8.90 12.34
N LEU A 390 -3.97 7.86 12.58
CA LEU A 390 -2.75 7.98 13.37
C LEU A 390 -1.74 8.70 12.50
N VAL A 391 -1.55 9.99 12.73
CA VAL A 391 -0.52 10.77 12.04
C VAL A 391 0.69 10.85 12.97
N PRO A 392 1.87 10.37 12.56
CA PRO A 392 3.11 10.69 13.27
C PRO A 392 3.36 12.19 13.19
N ASN A 393 3.73 12.80 14.30
CA ASN A 393 4.23 14.17 14.32
C ASN A 393 5.58 14.26 13.60
#